data_83f290ec080b0bcfb28bfeecc317409b
#
_entry.id   83f290ec080b0bcfb28bfeecc317409b
#
_cell.length_a   1.000
_cell.length_b   1.000
_cell.length_c   1.000
_cell.angle_alpha   90.00
_cell.angle_beta   90.00
_cell.angle_gamma   90.00
#
_symmetry.space_group_name_H-M   'P 1'
#
loop_
_entity.id
_entity.type
_entity.pdbx_description
1 polymer ?
#
loop_
_entity_poly.entity_id
_entity_poly.type
_entity_poly.pdbx_seq_one_letter_code
_entity_poly.pdbx_strand_id
1 'polypeptide(L)'
;WMTTIDEFNKITLEMYNRGFVIVGLHDLYRYETDENGNKKMVENDIYLPEGKKVVVLSFDDLSYYHSYDNFGYASKLLLDENGKVINEYIDADGNKHYGAYDYVPILDQFIEEHPDASYRGAKATVALTGYNGVLGYRTDETYSFDNLENPDIDKNKRDWLKAHPEFTLEAERAAAKEVADAMKANGWTFASHTWGHLRVGDKPLENLKRDNEKWKKNIVPIVGETNVIIFAHGQDLGNWGKYDMTNEKVKYFMSEGYDVFCNVDSNEYRTYFGDTYLRQGRRNLDGIRFWYNLTGQQNNLSDLFDVKEVYDTRRPDYTAFP
;
A
#
# COMPACT_ATOMS: atom_id res chain seq x y z
N TRP A 1 5.48 -7.31 14.09
CA TRP A 1 5.04 -7.77 12.76
C TRP A 1 5.57 -6.88 11.64
N MET A 2 5.53 -5.59 11.82
CA MET A 2 5.99 -4.63 10.81
C MET A 2 7.48 -4.77 10.54
N THR A 3 7.90 -4.45 9.34
CA THR A 3 9.31 -4.31 8.97
C THR A 3 9.90 -3.10 9.68
N THR A 4 11.06 -3.21 10.31
CA THR A 4 11.74 -2.06 10.92
C THR A 4 12.42 -1.21 9.85
N ILE A 5 12.74 0.05 10.17
CA ILE A 5 13.50 0.94 9.28
C ILE A 5 14.84 0.30 8.87
N ASP A 6 15.52 -0.33 9.84
CA ASP A 6 16.79 -1.01 9.62
C ASP A 6 16.66 -2.18 8.63
N GLU A 7 15.61 -3.01 8.82
CA GLU A 7 15.30 -4.10 7.92
C GLU A 7 14.96 -3.59 6.51
N PHE A 8 14.12 -2.55 6.42
CA PHE A 8 13.73 -2.00 5.12
C PHE A 8 14.93 -1.46 4.34
N ASN A 9 15.83 -0.73 4.98
CA ASN A 9 17.07 -0.24 4.38
C ASN A 9 17.96 -1.38 3.88
N LYS A 10 18.16 -2.41 4.72
CA LYS A 10 18.98 -3.57 4.36
C LYS A 10 18.36 -4.39 3.22
N ILE A 11 17.05 -4.62 3.25
CA ILE A 11 16.31 -5.34 2.21
C ILE A 11 16.44 -4.61 0.88
N THR A 12 16.19 -3.30 0.87
CA THR A 12 16.25 -2.50 -0.35
C THR A 12 17.66 -2.51 -0.95
N LEU A 13 18.68 -2.33 -0.11
CA LEU A 13 20.09 -2.39 -0.54
C LEU A 13 20.49 -3.77 -1.05
N GLU A 14 20.08 -4.84 -0.36
CA GLU A 14 20.41 -6.22 -0.75
C GLU A 14 19.73 -6.60 -2.08
N MET A 15 18.48 -6.22 -2.27
CA MET A 15 17.78 -6.43 -3.54
C MET A 15 18.47 -5.67 -4.68
N TYR A 16 18.85 -4.41 -4.46
CA TYR A 16 19.61 -3.63 -5.43
C TYR A 16 20.94 -4.31 -5.80
N ASN A 17 21.72 -4.76 -4.80
CA ASN A 17 23.00 -5.46 -4.99
C ASN A 17 22.82 -6.78 -5.77
N ARG A 18 21.68 -7.44 -5.66
CA ARG A 18 21.30 -8.64 -6.43
C ARG A 18 20.77 -8.33 -7.82
N GLY A 19 20.78 -7.06 -8.22
CA GLY A 19 20.37 -6.60 -9.53
C GLY A 19 18.89 -6.40 -9.74
N PHE A 20 18.09 -6.33 -8.68
CA PHE A 20 16.68 -5.97 -8.81
C PHE A 20 16.52 -4.49 -9.16
N VAL A 21 15.58 -4.21 -10.06
CA VAL A 21 15.17 -2.88 -10.50
C VAL A 21 13.68 -2.74 -10.22
N ILE A 22 13.31 -1.70 -9.51
CA ILE A 22 11.91 -1.38 -9.20
C ILE A 22 11.20 -0.93 -10.47
N VAL A 23 10.10 -1.60 -10.79
CA VAL A 23 9.24 -1.31 -11.94
C VAL A 23 7.85 -1.01 -11.42
N GLY A 24 7.18 -0.05 -12.02
CA GLY A 24 5.79 0.28 -11.68
C GLY A 24 4.84 -0.87 -12.02
N LEU A 25 3.84 -1.09 -11.20
CA LEU A 25 2.82 -2.11 -11.48
C LEU A 25 2.14 -1.88 -12.84
N HIS A 26 1.92 -0.62 -13.21
CA HIS A 26 1.35 -0.23 -14.50
C HIS A 26 2.31 -0.41 -15.69
N ASP A 27 3.61 -0.57 -15.46
CA ASP A 27 4.57 -0.87 -16.53
C ASP A 27 4.49 -2.33 -16.98
N LEU A 28 3.85 -3.23 -16.21
CA LEU A 28 3.74 -4.65 -16.54
C LEU A 28 2.80 -4.93 -17.70
N TYR A 29 1.89 -4.02 -18.01
CA TYR A 29 0.84 -4.26 -18.99
C TYR A 29 0.57 -3.01 -19.85
N ARG A 30 -0.07 -3.25 -20.99
CA ARG A 30 -0.67 -2.22 -21.84
C ARG A 30 -2.04 -2.69 -22.32
N TYR A 31 -2.81 -1.75 -22.79
CA TYR A 31 -4.09 -2.04 -23.42
C TYR A 31 -3.95 -2.04 -24.95
N GLU A 32 -4.53 -3.05 -25.56
CA GLU A 32 -4.72 -3.16 -27.01
C GLU A 32 -6.21 -3.24 -27.33
N THR A 33 -6.56 -3.00 -28.58
CA THR A 33 -7.91 -3.19 -29.10
C THR A 33 -7.88 -4.37 -30.05
N ASP A 34 -8.77 -5.36 -29.84
CA ASP A 34 -8.89 -6.51 -30.73
C ASP A 34 -9.58 -6.14 -32.06
N GLU A 35 -9.67 -7.11 -32.99
CA GLU A 35 -10.29 -6.95 -34.31
C GLU A 35 -11.78 -6.55 -34.24
N ASN A 36 -12.43 -6.79 -33.10
CA ASN A 36 -13.84 -6.49 -32.84
C ASN A 36 -14.02 -5.16 -32.09
N GLY A 37 -12.93 -4.42 -31.80
CA GLY A 37 -12.97 -3.18 -31.05
C GLY A 37 -13.02 -3.34 -29.54
N ASN A 38 -12.82 -4.55 -28.98
CA ASN A 38 -12.82 -4.76 -27.55
C ASN A 38 -11.46 -4.46 -26.93
N LYS A 39 -11.47 -3.85 -25.75
CA LYS A 39 -10.27 -3.62 -24.94
C LYS A 39 -9.70 -4.96 -24.49
N LYS A 40 -8.39 -5.14 -24.67
CA LYS A 40 -7.62 -6.30 -24.21
C LYS A 40 -6.42 -5.83 -23.39
N MET A 41 -6.13 -6.51 -22.31
CA MET A 41 -4.91 -6.29 -21.53
C MET A 41 -3.85 -7.31 -21.96
N VAL A 42 -2.66 -6.82 -22.29
CA VAL A 42 -1.54 -7.66 -22.71
C VAL A 42 -0.29 -7.30 -21.92
N GLU A 43 0.62 -8.26 -21.82
CA GLU A 43 1.93 -8.06 -21.23
C GLU A 43 2.71 -6.96 -21.97
N ASN A 44 3.43 -6.15 -21.21
CA ASN A 44 4.27 -5.10 -21.75
C ASN A 44 5.74 -5.51 -21.70
N ASP A 45 6.51 -5.12 -22.71
CA ASP A 45 7.94 -5.37 -22.74
C ASP A 45 8.70 -4.37 -21.84
N ILE A 46 9.51 -4.90 -20.94
CA ILE A 46 10.39 -4.13 -20.07
C ILE A 46 11.84 -4.44 -20.42
N TYR A 47 12.55 -3.41 -20.86
CA TYR A 47 13.97 -3.56 -21.26
C TYR A 47 14.87 -3.05 -20.15
N LEU A 48 15.68 -3.94 -19.58
CA LEU A 48 16.66 -3.67 -18.55
C LEU A 48 18.07 -4.05 -19.03
N PRO A 49 19.14 -3.48 -18.45
CA PRO A 49 20.50 -3.95 -18.69
C PRO A 49 20.65 -5.46 -18.38
N GLU A 50 21.60 -6.10 -19.05
CA GLU A 50 21.88 -7.52 -18.84
C GLU A 50 22.16 -7.83 -17.36
N GLY A 51 21.57 -8.93 -16.87
CA GLY A 51 21.69 -9.38 -15.47
C GLY A 51 20.77 -8.69 -14.47
N LYS A 52 20.05 -7.65 -14.88
CA LYS A 52 19.04 -7.00 -14.00
C LYS A 52 17.73 -7.79 -13.98
N LYS A 53 17.00 -7.68 -12.88
CA LYS A 53 15.75 -8.38 -12.60
C LYS A 53 14.65 -7.38 -12.24
N VAL A 54 13.42 -7.67 -12.64
CA VAL A 54 12.25 -6.85 -12.28
C VAL A 54 11.77 -7.15 -10.87
N VAL A 55 11.44 -6.12 -10.11
CA VAL A 55 10.64 -6.22 -8.89
C VAL A 55 9.56 -5.13 -8.88
N VAL A 56 8.35 -5.50 -8.47
CA VAL A 56 7.27 -4.54 -8.18
C VAL A 56 7.09 -4.45 -6.68
N LEU A 57 7.11 -3.25 -6.14
CA LEU A 57 6.87 -3.00 -4.73
C LEU A 57 5.45 -2.50 -4.50
N SER A 58 4.87 -2.93 -3.39
CA SER A 58 3.61 -2.39 -2.90
C SER A 58 3.58 -2.40 -1.38
N PHE A 59 2.92 -1.41 -0.81
CA PHE A 59 2.80 -1.22 0.64
C PHE A 59 1.34 -1.05 1.01
N ASP A 60 0.95 -1.62 2.14
CA ASP A 60 -0.41 -1.56 2.63
C ASP A 60 -0.55 -0.53 3.77
N ASP A 61 -1.77 -0.04 4.00
CA ASP A 61 -2.18 0.66 5.21
C ASP A 61 -1.47 2.00 5.50
N LEU A 62 -1.13 2.80 4.49
CA LEU A 62 -0.55 4.14 4.70
C LEU A 62 -1.61 5.15 5.20
N SER A 63 -2.28 4.80 6.27
CA SER A 63 -3.34 5.60 6.89
C SER A 63 -2.93 6.16 8.26
N TYR A 64 -1.86 5.64 8.86
CA TYR A 64 -1.40 6.00 10.20
C TYR A 64 -2.56 5.97 11.20
N TYR A 65 -3.03 4.78 11.47
CA TYR A 65 -4.21 4.52 12.32
C TYR A 65 -4.00 4.99 13.75
N HIS A 66 -5.06 5.42 14.42
CA HIS A 66 -5.03 5.72 15.85
C HIS A 66 -4.54 4.55 16.72
N SER A 67 -4.70 3.31 16.25
CA SER A 67 -4.17 2.14 16.95
C SER A 67 -2.63 2.07 16.97
N TYR A 68 -1.97 2.91 16.18
CA TYR A 68 -0.49 2.99 16.11
C TYR A 68 0.06 4.20 16.89
N ASP A 69 -0.81 5.08 17.38
CA ASP A 69 -0.39 6.23 18.17
C ASP A 69 0.39 5.77 19.42
N ASN A 70 1.53 6.39 19.68
CA ASN A 70 2.45 6.09 20.80
C ASN A 70 3.14 4.72 20.76
N PHE A 71 3.13 4.02 19.62
CA PHE A 71 3.83 2.75 19.43
C PHE A 71 5.12 2.87 18.59
N GLY A 72 5.63 4.08 18.38
CA GLY A 72 6.89 4.32 17.67
C GLY A 72 6.76 4.36 16.16
N TYR A 73 5.55 4.48 15.62
CA TYR A 73 5.30 4.71 14.19
C TYR A 73 5.33 6.20 13.85
N ALA A 74 5.60 6.52 12.59
CA ALA A 74 5.33 7.85 12.07
C ALA A 74 3.85 8.20 12.21
N SER A 75 3.52 9.49 12.32
CA SER A 75 2.14 9.96 12.53
C SER A 75 1.47 10.39 11.23
N LYS A 76 2.23 10.91 10.27
CA LYS A 76 1.74 11.30 8.94
C LYS A 76 2.85 11.59 7.95
N LEU A 77 2.49 11.73 6.69
CA LEU A 77 3.31 12.34 5.64
C LEU A 77 3.00 13.83 5.53
N LEU A 78 4.00 14.61 5.19
CA LEU A 78 3.89 16.05 4.90
C LEU A 78 4.96 16.46 3.88
N LEU A 79 4.88 17.68 3.38
CA LEU A 79 5.91 18.25 2.51
C LEU A 79 6.87 19.11 3.33
N ASP A 80 8.16 18.99 3.04
CA ASP A 80 9.17 19.91 3.56
C ASP A 80 9.15 21.25 2.77
N GLU A 81 10.02 22.17 3.14
CA GLU A 81 10.15 23.49 2.49
C GLU A 81 10.53 23.42 0.99
N ASN A 82 11.05 22.28 0.53
CA ASN A 82 11.45 22.04 -0.85
C ASN A 82 10.38 21.22 -1.62
N GLY A 83 9.25 20.91 -0.99
CA GLY A 83 8.19 20.10 -1.56
C GLY A 83 8.48 18.60 -1.58
N LYS A 84 9.50 18.11 -0.85
CA LYS A 84 9.78 16.69 -0.69
C LYS A 84 8.85 16.08 0.35
N VAL A 85 8.44 14.86 0.11
CA VAL A 85 7.62 14.09 1.07
C VAL A 85 8.50 13.59 2.21
N ILE A 86 8.13 13.95 3.43
CA ILE A 86 8.76 13.50 4.67
C ILE A 86 7.71 13.00 5.66
N ASN A 87 8.14 12.43 6.78
CA ASN A 87 7.26 12.08 7.89
C ASN A 87 7.30 13.09 9.03
N GLU A 88 6.19 13.21 9.75
CA GLU A 88 6.15 13.58 11.15
C GLU A 88 6.24 12.30 11.99
N TYR A 89 7.07 12.33 13.03
CA TYR A 89 7.16 11.30 14.07
C TYR A 89 7.04 11.97 15.44
N ILE A 90 6.22 11.41 16.30
CA ILE A 90 6.04 11.89 17.68
C ILE A 90 6.69 10.87 18.62
N ASP A 91 7.70 11.31 19.37
CA ASP A 91 8.40 10.45 20.31
C ASP A 91 7.62 10.19 21.61
N ALA A 92 8.16 9.36 22.50
CA ALA A 92 7.51 9.01 23.75
C ALA A 92 7.33 10.21 24.72
N ASP A 93 8.09 11.27 24.55
CA ASP A 93 8.02 12.50 25.33
C ASP A 93 7.04 13.52 24.69
N GLY A 94 6.46 13.20 23.54
CA GLY A 94 5.53 14.03 22.79
C GLY A 94 6.20 15.05 21.87
N ASN A 95 7.53 14.98 21.67
CA ASN A 95 8.23 15.88 20.77
C ASN A 95 8.05 15.44 19.33
N LYS A 96 7.87 16.41 18.44
CA LYS A 96 7.74 16.19 17.01
C LYS A 96 9.10 16.21 16.32
N HIS A 97 9.32 15.20 15.51
CA HIS A 97 10.50 15.06 14.65
C HIS A 97 10.05 14.97 13.19
N TYR A 98 10.87 15.49 12.27
CA TYR A 98 10.55 15.51 10.85
C TYR A 98 11.70 14.89 10.07
N GLY A 99 11.38 13.96 9.15
CA GLY A 99 12.41 13.25 8.38
C GLY A 99 11.89 11.96 7.74
N ALA A 100 12.78 11.01 7.52
CA ALA A 100 12.48 9.71 6.92
C ALA A 100 12.24 8.65 8.02
N TYR A 101 11.00 8.50 8.43
CA TYR A 101 10.58 7.56 9.49
C TYR A 101 9.66 6.45 9.00
N ASP A 102 9.37 6.41 7.68
CA ASP A 102 8.59 5.36 7.05
C ASP A 102 9.04 5.16 5.60
N TYR A 103 8.58 4.11 4.96
CA TYR A 103 9.04 3.62 3.65
C TYR A 103 8.97 4.65 2.52
N VAL A 104 8.03 5.62 2.54
CA VAL A 104 7.89 6.60 1.46
C VAL A 104 9.14 7.47 1.34
N PRO A 105 9.52 8.30 2.33
CA PRO A 105 10.72 9.11 2.21
C PRO A 105 12.02 8.29 2.21
N ILE A 106 12.04 7.12 2.86
CA ILE A 106 13.22 6.24 2.85
C ILE A 106 13.49 5.71 1.44
N LEU A 107 12.46 5.22 0.74
CA LEU A 107 12.61 4.73 -0.63
C LEU A 107 12.93 5.87 -1.61
N ASP A 108 12.36 7.05 -1.39
CA ASP A 108 12.68 8.24 -2.19
C ASP A 108 14.17 8.60 -2.09
N GLN A 109 14.70 8.67 -0.88
CA GLN A 109 16.13 8.90 -0.64
C GLN A 109 17.01 7.82 -1.27
N PHE A 110 16.65 6.55 -1.10
CA PHE A 110 17.38 5.44 -1.69
C PHE A 110 17.46 5.54 -3.22
N ILE A 111 16.37 5.88 -3.89
CA ILE A 111 16.35 6.02 -5.35
C ILE A 111 17.04 7.31 -5.81
N GLU A 112 17.05 8.38 -5.02
CA GLU A 112 17.88 9.57 -5.29
C GLU A 112 19.38 9.22 -5.27
N GLU A 113 19.81 8.35 -4.35
CA GLU A 113 21.20 7.88 -4.24
C GLU A 113 21.55 6.81 -5.30
N HIS A 114 20.55 6.01 -5.70
CA HIS A 114 20.68 4.90 -6.65
C HIS A 114 19.65 4.99 -7.79
N PRO A 115 19.76 5.96 -8.71
CA PRO A 115 18.72 6.17 -9.73
C PRO A 115 18.53 5.00 -10.68
N ASP A 116 19.54 4.13 -10.83
CA ASP A 116 19.44 2.88 -11.60
C ASP A 116 18.72 1.73 -10.88
N ALA A 117 18.35 1.94 -9.61
CA ALA A 117 17.47 1.02 -8.88
C ALA A 117 16.01 1.10 -9.33
N SER A 118 15.64 2.10 -10.13
CA SER A 118 14.27 2.38 -10.55
C SER A 118 14.14 2.50 -12.07
N TYR A 119 13.17 1.82 -12.64
CA TYR A 119 12.81 1.92 -14.05
C TYR A 119 11.95 3.18 -14.28
N ARG A 120 12.48 4.13 -15.04
CA ARG A 120 11.79 5.39 -15.38
C ARG A 120 11.27 6.20 -14.17
N GLY A 121 11.93 6.09 -13.03
CA GLY A 121 11.53 6.78 -11.80
C GLY A 121 10.36 6.14 -11.05
N ALA A 122 9.93 4.93 -11.43
CA ALA A 122 8.88 4.20 -10.72
C ALA A 122 9.25 3.99 -9.25
N LYS A 123 8.27 4.11 -8.39
CA LYS A 123 8.36 3.81 -6.95
C LYS A 123 7.54 2.55 -6.64
N ALA A 124 6.61 2.66 -5.74
CA ALA A 124 5.74 1.56 -5.37
C ALA A 124 4.27 1.93 -5.51
N THR A 125 3.40 0.93 -5.41
CA THR A 125 1.96 1.13 -5.28
C THR A 125 1.58 1.08 -3.81
N VAL A 126 0.89 2.11 -3.33
CA VAL A 126 0.42 2.21 -1.94
C VAL A 126 -1.06 1.88 -1.88
N ALA A 127 -1.41 0.84 -1.14
CA ALA A 127 -2.79 0.43 -0.92
C ALA A 127 -3.36 1.16 0.31
N LEU A 128 -4.39 1.96 0.10
CA LEU A 128 -5.01 2.79 1.13
C LEU A 128 -6.31 2.18 1.63
N THR A 129 -6.55 2.32 2.92
CA THR A 129 -7.88 2.24 3.54
C THR A 129 -8.37 3.64 3.86
N GLY A 130 -9.68 3.81 4.14
CA GLY A 130 -10.26 5.14 4.30
C GLY A 130 -10.83 5.45 5.66
N TYR A 131 -11.18 4.44 6.45
CA TYR A 131 -11.96 4.62 7.67
C TYR A 131 -11.28 5.48 8.76
N ASN A 132 -9.96 5.62 8.74
CA ASN A 132 -9.20 6.55 9.59
C ASN A 132 -8.63 7.76 8.83
N GLY A 133 -8.99 7.91 7.56
CA GLY A 133 -8.36 8.86 6.66
C GLY A 133 -7.14 8.28 5.95
N VAL A 134 -6.39 9.10 5.23
CA VAL A 134 -5.26 8.69 4.39
C VAL A 134 -4.01 9.54 4.67
N LEU A 135 -2.83 8.93 4.53
CA LEU A 135 -1.52 9.59 4.66
C LEU A 135 -1.29 10.25 6.05
N GLY A 136 -2.07 9.85 7.07
CA GLY A 136 -2.04 10.44 8.41
C GLY A 136 -2.99 11.60 8.63
N TYR A 137 -3.69 12.05 7.59
CA TYR A 137 -4.74 13.07 7.66
C TYR A 137 -6.11 12.45 7.92
N ARG A 138 -6.93 13.11 8.71
CA ARG A 138 -8.25 12.62 9.15
C ARG A 138 -9.33 12.99 8.13
N THR A 139 -9.26 12.39 6.93
CA THR A 139 -10.02 12.78 5.73
C THR A 139 -11.38 12.10 5.57
N ASP A 140 -11.72 11.15 6.44
CA ASP A 140 -13.00 10.44 6.39
C ASP A 140 -14.15 11.30 6.92
N GLU A 141 -15.31 11.23 6.29
CA GLU A 141 -16.50 12.02 6.65
C GLU A 141 -17.03 11.76 8.06
N THR A 142 -16.64 10.65 8.68
CA THR A 142 -17.00 10.37 10.08
C THR A 142 -16.27 11.25 11.09
N TYR A 143 -15.15 11.91 10.67
CA TYR A 143 -14.55 12.98 11.46
C TYR A 143 -15.41 14.25 11.33
N SER A 144 -16.39 14.37 12.19
CA SER A 144 -17.31 15.51 12.30
C SER A 144 -17.62 15.80 13.75
N PHE A 145 -17.68 17.06 14.14
CA PHE A 145 -18.08 17.47 15.48
C PHE A 145 -19.52 17.04 15.81
N ASP A 146 -20.37 16.84 14.82
CA ASP A 146 -21.72 16.28 15.00
C ASP A 146 -21.68 14.84 15.53
N ASN A 147 -20.56 14.14 15.38
CA ASN A 147 -20.37 12.77 15.82
C ASN A 147 -19.78 12.63 17.23
N LEU A 148 -19.49 13.72 17.95
CA LEU A 148 -18.81 13.65 19.25
C LEU A 148 -19.52 12.79 20.29
N GLU A 149 -20.84 12.78 20.27
CA GLU A 149 -21.65 11.99 21.22
C GLU A 149 -22.27 10.75 20.57
N ASN A 150 -21.93 10.44 19.30
CA ASN A 150 -22.46 9.28 18.62
C ASN A 150 -21.68 8.01 19.04
N PRO A 151 -22.34 7.04 19.74
CA PRO A 151 -21.66 5.84 20.24
C PRO A 151 -21.24 4.88 19.12
N ASP A 152 -21.83 5.00 17.92
CA ASP A 152 -21.50 4.16 16.76
C ASP A 152 -20.20 4.60 16.06
N ILE A 153 -19.70 5.78 16.41
CA ILE A 153 -18.41 6.28 15.91
C ILE A 153 -17.29 5.87 16.86
N ASP A 154 -16.20 5.41 16.31
CA ASP A 154 -15.02 4.99 17.05
C ASP A 154 -14.60 6.03 18.11
N LYS A 155 -14.36 5.56 19.32
CA LYS A 155 -13.98 6.41 20.46
C LYS A 155 -12.71 7.21 20.16
N ASN A 156 -11.72 6.60 19.48
CA ASN A 156 -10.47 7.28 19.17
C ASN A 156 -10.69 8.47 18.25
N LYS A 157 -11.62 8.39 17.28
CA LYS A 157 -11.99 9.52 16.42
C LYS A 157 -12.62 10.66 17.22
N ARG A 158 -13.54 10.33 18.14
CA ARG A 158 -14.22 11.31 19.01
C ARG A 158 -13.23 12.00 19.94
N ASP A 159 -12.32 11.25 20.56
CA ASP A 159 -11.29 11.78 21.43
C ASP A 159 -10.30 12.66 20.66
N TRP A 160 -9.92 12.25 19.47
CA TRP A 160 -9.07 13.04 18.60
C TRP A 160 -9.73 14.37 18.22
N LEU A 161 -11.01 14.36 17.83
CA LEU A 161 -11.77 15.59 17.52
C LEU A 161 -11.84 16.54 18.73
N LYS A 162 -12.04 16.02 19.95
CA LYS A 162 -12.03 16.82 21.17
C LYS A 162 -10.69 17.50 21.43
N ALA A 163 -9.60 16.84 21.06
CA ALA A 163 -8.25 17.36 21.20
C ALA A 163 -7.85 18.35 20.10
N HIS A 164 -8.61 18.41 18.98
CA HIS A 164 -8.31 19.24 17.81
C HIS A 164 -9.50 20.12 17.43
N PRO A 165 -9.86 21.12 18.27
CA PRO A 165 -11.03 21.96 18.03
C PRO A 165 -10.92 22.82 16.75
N GLU A 166 -9.70 23.03 16.23
CA GLU A 166 -9.41 23.73 14.98
C GLU A 166 -9.63 22.87 13.71
N PHE A 167 -9.90 21.59 13.88
CA PHE A 167 -10.06 20.66 12.77
C PHE A 167 -11.16 21.10 11.79
N THR A 168 -10.87 21.01 10.51
CA THR A 168 -11.87 21.02 9.45
C THR A 168 -11.56 19.91 8.45
N LEU A 169 -12.58 19.17 8.04
CA LEU A 169 -12.46 18.09 7.09
C LEU A 169 -11.89 18.59 5.74
N GLU A 170 -12.23 19.80 5.34
CA GLU A 170 -11.74 20.44 4.12
C GLU A 170 -10.22 20.68 4.16
N ALA A 171 -9.71 21.23 5.27
CA ALA A 171 -8.28 21.47 5.43
C ALA A 171 -7.45 20.16 5.43
N GLU A 172 -7.93 19.14 6.14
CA GLU A 172 -7.30 17.82 6.15
C GLU A 172 -7.27 17.18 4.75
N ARG A 173 -8.36 17.26 4.02
CA ARG A 173 -8.42 16.74 2.64
C ARG A 173 -7.52 17.53 1.69
N ALA A 174 -7.46 18.83 1.83
CA ALA A 174 -6.57 19.66 1.00
C ALA A 174 -5.11 19.32 1.25
N ALA A 175 -4.68 19.24 2.51
CA ALA A 175 -3.32 18.89 2.88
C ALA A 175 -2.95 17.46 2.45
N ALA A 176 -3.84 16.48 2.65
CA ALA A 176 -3.64 15.12 2.17
C ALA A 176 -3.48 15.06 0.64
N LYS A 177 -4.26 15.87 -0.08
CA LYS A 177 -4.18 15.95 -1.55
C LYS A 177 -2.85 16.51 -2.03
N GLU A 178 -2.33 17.55 -1.40
CA GLU A 178 -1.02 18.11 -1.75
C GLU A 178 0.09 17.05 -1.62
N VAL A 179 0.09 16.28 -0.53
CA VAL A 179 1.05 15.18 -0.33
C VAL A 179 0.85 14.08 -1.38
N ALA A 180 -0.40 13.68 -1.64
CA ALA A 180 -0.71 12.66 -2.64
C ALA A 180 -0.29 13.08 -4.05
N ASP A 181 -0.47 14.36 -4.41
CA ASP A 181 -0.05 14.89 -5.71
C ASP A 181 1.49 14.92 -5.83
N ALA A 182 2.21 15.29 -4.77
CA ALA A 182 3.66 15.24 -4.72
C ALA A 182 4.19 13.79 -4.85
N MET A 183 3.56 12.84 -4.16
CA MET A 183 3.89 11.41 -4.30
C MET A 183 3.71 10.92 -5.74
N LYS A 184 2.56 11.24 -6.38
CA LYS A 184 2.30 10.86 -7.78
C LYS A 184 3.31 11.48 -8.74
N ALA A 185 3.66 12.75 -8.56
CA ALA A 185 4.66 13.44 -9.37
C ALA A 185 6.05 12.79 -9.22
N ASN A 186 6.33 12.13 -8.09
CA ASN A 186 7.57 11.43 -7.80
C ASN A 186 7.53 9.91 -8.12
N GLY A 187 6.52 9.44 -8.86
CA GLY A 187 6.47 8.05 -9.34
C GLY A 187 5.75 7.03 -8.44
N TRP A 188 5.11 7.48 -7.36
CA TRP A 188 4.23 6.66 -6.54
C TRP A 188 2.87 6.49 -7.19
N THR A 189 2.23 5.35 -6.95
CA THR A 189 0.85 5.07 -7.38
C THR A 189 0.00 4.62 -6.19
N PHE A 190 -1.32 4.76 -6.33
CA PHE A 190 -2.26 4.38 -5.28
C PHE A 190 -3.18 3.25 -5.73
N ALA A 191 -3.57 2.40 -4.78
CA ALA A 191 -4.50 1.30 -4.96
C ALA A 191 -5.58 1.32 -3.88
N SER A 192 -6.72 0.72 -4.18
CA SER A 192 -7.73 0.45 -3.16
C SER A 192 -7.31 -0.74 -2.29
N HIS A 193 -7.38 -0.56 -0.96
CA HIS A 193 -7.30 -1.64 0.02
C HIS A 193 -8.66 -1.88 0.69
N THR A 194 -9.73 -1.50 0.00
CA THR A 194 -11.09 -1.24 0.47
C THR A 194 -11.16 -0.08 1.49
N TRP A 195 -12.28 0.63 1.57
CA TRP A 195 -12.41 1.71 2.55
C TRP A 195 -12.29 1.19 3.98
N GLY A 196 -12.93 0.07 4.28
CA GLY A 196 -13.04 -0.49 5.63
C GLY A 196 -12.10 -1.68 5.90
N HIS A 197 -11.03 -1.88 5.10
CA HIS A 197 -10.10 -3.02 5.24
C HIS A 197 -10.82 -4.37 5.26
N LEU A 198 -11.67 -4.63 4.25
CA LEU A 198 -12.59 -5.76 4.24
C LEU A 198 -11.94 -7.04 3.70
N ARG A 199 -12.32 -8.18 4.30
CA ARG A 199 -12.12 -9.51 3.71
C ARG A 199 -13.12 -9.72 2.57
N VAL A 200 -12.76 -9.34 1.36
CA VAL A 200 -13.68 -9.30 0.20
C VAL A 200 -14.29 -10.66 -0.14
N GLY A 201 -13.54 -11.74 0.04
CA GLY A 201 -14.04 -13.11 -0.18
C GLY A 201 -15.22 -13.47 0.74
N ASP A 202 -15.17 -13.04 2.01
CA ASP A 202 -16.15 -13.42 3.04
C ASP A 202 -17.37 -12.50 3.09
N LYS A 203 -17.27 -11.28 2.54
CA LYS A 203 -18.34 -10.28 2.66
C LYS A 203 -19.40 -10.46 1.56
N PRO A 204 -20.69 -10.26 1.86
CA PRO A 204 -21.74 -10.14 0.85
C PRO A 204 -21.44 -9.00 -0.12
N LEU A 205 -21.88 -9.14 -1.38
CA LEU A 205 -21.66 -8.13 -2.42
C LEU A 205 -22.17 -6.74 -2.02
N GLU A 206 -23.31 -6.64 -1.37
CA GLU A 206 -23.88 -5.35 -0.93
C GLU A 206 -23.00 -4.63 0.10
N ASN A 207 -22.23 -5.36 0.90
CA ASN A 207 -21.26 -4.75 1.80
C ASN A 207 -20.08 -4.17 1.03
N LEU A 208 -19.61 -4.88 -0.01
CA LEU A 208 -18.53 -4.43 -0.88
C LEU A 208 -18.93 -3.20 -1.69
N LYS A 209 -20.16 -3.13 -2.18
CA LYS A 209 -20.69 -1.96 -2.87
C LYS A 209 -20.67 -0.73 -1.96
N ARG A 210 -21.22 -0.84 -0.75
CA ARG A 210 -21.23 0.26 0.22
C ARG A 210 -19.82 0.70 0.63
N ASP A 211 -18.90 -0.24 0.73
CA ASP A 211 -17.49 0.06 1.04
C ASP A 211 -16.83 0.82 -0.12
N ASN A 212 -17.04 0.37 -1.34
CA ASN A 212 -16.49 1.03 -2.53
C ASN A 212 -17.11 2.41 -2.78
N GLU A 213 -18.39 2.61 -2.47
CA GLU A 213 -19.01 3.94 -2.49
C GLU A 213 -18.32 4.90 -1.51
N LYS A 214 -17.98 4.42 -0.30
CA LYS A 214 -17.21 5.20 0.67
C LYS A 214 -15.78 5.47 0.19
N TRP A 215 -15.14 4.49 -0.43
CA TRP A 215 -13.84 4.66 -1.09
C TRP A 215 -13.90 5.80 -2.10
N LYS A 216 -14.83 5.74 -3.04
CA LYS A 216 -15.02 6.76 -4.07
C LYS A 216 -15.32 8.15 -3.49
N LYS A 217 -16.10 8.21 -2.44
CA LYS A 217 -16.48 9.48 -1.80
C LYS A 217 -15.35 10.12 -1.00
N ASN A 218 -14.57 9.33 -0.27
CA ASN A 218 -13.62 9.85 0.71
C ASN A 218 -12.16 9.81 0.25
N ILE A 219 -11.78 8.92 -0.69
CA ILE A 219 -10.38 8.72 -1.07
C ILE A 219 -10.10 9.21 -2.49
N VAL A 220 -10.95 8.88 -3.47
CA VAL A 220 -10.75 9.29 -4.87
C VAL A 220 -10.55 10.81 -5.03
N PRO A 221 -11.26 11.71 -4.32
CA PRO A 221 -11.01 13.15 -4.43
C PRO A 221 -9.61 13.59 -4.01
N ILE A 222 -8.90 12.75 -3.24
CA ILE A 222 -7.56 13.02 -2.72
C ILE A 222 -6.49 12.44 -3.63
N VAL A 223 -6.59 11.14 -3.93
CA VAL A 223 -5.53 10.41 -4.64
C VAL A 223 -5.80 10.25 -6.15
N GLY A 224 -7.02 10.47 -6.60
CA GLY A 224 -7.48 10.19 -7.97
C GLY A 224 -8.06 8.79 -8.12
N GLU A 225 -8.55 8.49 -9.32
CA GLU A 225 -9.04 7.16 -9.68
C GLU A 225 -7.90 6.15 -9.74
N THR A 226 -8.22 4.90 -9.43
CA THR A 226 -7.30 3.76 -9.59
C THR A 226 -8.04 2.56 -10.17
N ASN A 227 -7.33 1.79 -11.00
CA ASN A 227 -7.79 0.51 -11.50
C ASN A 227 -7.22 -0.68 -10.71
N VAL A 228 -6.47 -0.41 -9.64
CA VAL A 228 -5.78 -1.41 -8.83
C VAL A 228 -6.53 -1.63 -7.52
N ILE A 229 -6.82 -2.89 -7.20
CA ILE A 229 -7.22 -3.32 -5.86
C ILE A 229 -6.19 -4.29 -5.29
N ILE A 230 -5.66 -3.97 -4.12
CA ILE A 230 -4.81 -4.85 -3.31
C ILE A 230 -5.69 -5.37 -2.18
N PHE A 231 -5.91 -6.67 -2.16
CA PHE A 231 -6.87 -7.27 -1.24
C PHE A 231 -6.38 -7.26 0.20
N ALA A 232 -7.18 -6.67 1.08
CA ALA A 232 -6.95 -6.68 2.51
C ALA A 232 -6.92 -8.13 3.05
N HIS A 233 -6.04 -8.38 4.01
CA HIS A 233 -5.78 -9.70 4.58
C HIS A 233 -5.32 -10.76 3.55
N GLY A 234 -4.89 -10.35 2.37
CA GLY A 234 -4.51 -11.24 1.28
C GLY A 234 -5.67 -12.03 0.67
N GLN A 235 -6.93 -11.68 0.99
CA GLN A 235 -8.09 -12.47 0.62
C GLN A 235 -8.65 -12.02 -0.74
N ASP A 236 -8.59 -12.95 -1.69
CA ASP A 236 -8.98 -12.77 -3.09
C ASP A 236 -10.48 -13.05 -3.34
N LEU A 237 -10.95 -12.75 -4.55
CA LEU A 237 -12.30 -13.02 -5.06
C LEU A 237 -12.49 -14.45 -5.57
N GLY A 238 -11.40 -15.20 -5.74
CA GLY A 238 -11.43 -16.57 -6.25
C GLY A 238 -10.06 -17.23 -6.18
N ASN A 239 -9.99 -18.48 -6.64
CA ASN A 239 -8.75 -19.23 -6.73
C ASN A 239 -7.78 -18.57 -7.71
N TRP A 240 -6.48 -18.89 -7.57
CA TRP A 240 -5.47 -18.38 -8.49
C TRP A 240 -5.72 -18.82 -9.94
N GLY A 241 -5.32 -17.99 -10.90
CA GLY A 241 -5.50 -18.18 -12.33
C GLY A 241 -6.71 -17.40 -12.86
N LYS A 242 -7.40 -17.96 -13.81
CA LYS A 242 -8.56 -17.30 -14.44
C LYS A 242 -9.70 -17.12 -13.43
N TYR A 243 -10.21 -15.91 -13.33
CA TYR A 243 -11.43 -15.66 -12.57
C TYR A 243 -12.65 -16.32 -13.23
N ASP A 244 -13.54 -16.82 -12.40
CA ASP A 244 -14.88 -17.16 -12.83
C ASP A 244 -15.67 -15.88 -13.13
N MET A 245 -15.89 -15.63 -14.41
CA MET A 245 -16.62 -14.45 -14.88
C MET A 245 -18.12 -14.50 -14.59
N THR A 246 -18.63 -15.57 -13.97
CA THR A 246 -19.99 -15.62 -13.42
C THR A 246 -20.04 -15.09 -11.98
N ASN A 247 -18.91 -14.99 -11.28
CA ASN A 247 -18.81 -14.45 -9.93
C ASN A 247 -19.25 -12.98 -9.89
N GLU A 248 -20.30 -12.69 -9.13
CA GLU A 248 -20.89 -11.35 -9.04
C GLU A 248 -19.94 -10.30 -8.46
N LYS A 249 -19.03 -10.69 -7.55
CA LYS A 249 -18.05 -9.78 -6.98
C LYS A 249 -16.98 -9.40 -8.01
N VAL A 250 -16.51 -10.36 -8.81
CA VAL A 250 -15.57 -10.08 -9.91
C VAL A 250 -16.21 -9.13 -10.92
N LYS A 251 -17.45 -9.45 -11.36
CA LYS A 251 -18.20 -8.57 -12.28
C LYS A 251 -18.35 -7.15 -11.71
N TYR A 252 -18.69 -7.05 -10.44
CA TYR A 252 -18.87 -5.77 -9.78
C TYR A 252 -17.58 -4.94 -9.82
N PHE A 253 -16.47 -5.47 -9.30
CA PHE A 253 -15.23 -4.70 -9.27
C PHE A 253 -14.75 -4.31 -10.68
N MET A 254 -14.90 -5.20 -11.65
CA MET A 254 -14.58 -4.87 -13.04
C MET A 254 -15.49 -3.77 -13.60
N SER A 255 -16.78 -3.77 -13.28
CA SER A 255 -17.72 -2.73 -13.71
C SER A 255 -17.43 -1.37 -13.04
N GLU A 256 -16.75 -1.39 -11.89
CA GLU A 256 -16.30 -0.19 -11.16
C GLU A 256 -14.94 0.35 -11.65
N GLY A 257 -14.34 -0.31 -12.65
CA GLY A 257 -13.10 0.11 -13.29
C GLY A 257 -11.83 -0.58 -12.76
N TYR A 258 -11.95 -1.53 -11.83
CA TYR A 258 -10.79 -2.31 -11.38
C TYR A 258 -10.48 -3.43 -12.37
N ASP A 259 -9.25 -3.48 -12.83
CA ASP A 259 -8.74 -4.52 -13.73
C ASP A 259 -7.34 -5.03 -13.37
N VAL A 260 -6.79 -4.55 -12.24
CA VAL A 260 -5.56 -5.10 -11.63
C VAL A 260 -5.85 -5.55 -10.21
N PHE A 261 -5.69 -6.85 -9.95
CA PHE A 261 -6.06 -7.51 -8.71
C PHE A 261 -4.86 -8.14 -8.05
N CYS A 262 -4.48 -7.67 -6.86
CA CYS A 262 -3.30 -8.10 -6.14
C CYS A 262 -3.68 -8.83 -4.85
N ASN A 263 -3.27 -10.11 -4.73
CA ASN A 263 -3.45 -10.92 -3.53
C ASN A 263 -2.10 -11.30 -2.90
N VAL A 264 -2.12 -11.80 -1.68
CA VAL A 264 -0.95 -12.39 -1.01
C VAL A 264 -0.99 -13.90 -1.19
N ASP A 265 0.02 -14.47 -1.82
CA ASP A 265 0.14 -15.92 -2.02
C ASP A 265 1.50 -16.50 -1.68
N SER A 266 2.48 -15.63 -1.42
CA SER A 266 3.86 -15.98 -1.04
C SER A 266 4.65 -16.79 -2.07
N ASN A 267 4.22 -16.80 -3.34
CA ASN A 267 4.93 -17.44 -4.44
C ASN A 267 5.81 -16.46 -5.20
N GLU A 268 6.89 -16.96 -5.79
CA GLU A 268 7.76 -16.16 -6.65
C GLU A 268 7.12 -15.92 -8.01
N TYR A 269 7.35 -14.72 -8.59
CA TYR A 269 7.03 -14.38 -9.98
C TYR A 269 5.61 -14.75 -10.43
N ARG A 270 4.62 -14.50 -9.56
CA ARG A 270 3.26 -14.94 -9.83
C ARG A 270 2.41 -13.85 -10.42
N THR A 271 2.30 -13.87 -11.75
CA THR A 271 1.48 -12.95 -12.54
C THR A 271 0.58 -13.76 -13.47
N TYR A 272 -0.67 -13.35 -13.62
CA TYR A 272 -1.64 -13.96 -14.53
C TYR A 272 -2.36 -12.89 -15.34
N PHE A 273 -2.27 -12.97 -16.66
CA PHE A 273 -3.02 -12.14 -17.59
C PHE A 273 -4.32 -12.82 -17.99
N GLY A 274 -5.45 -12.20 -17.66
CA GLY A 274 -6.75 -12.49 -18.25
C GLY A 274 -6.93 -11.68 -19.54
N ASP A 275 -8.10 -11.82 -20.19
CA ASP A 275 -8.35 -11.08 -21.43
C ASP A 275 -8.39 -9.55 -21.19
N THR A 276 -8.92 -9.12 -20.05
CA THR A 276 -9.15 -7.70 -19.73
C THR A 276 -8.62 -7.29 -18.35
N TYR A 277 -7.84 -8.14 -17.69
CA TYR A 277 -7.38 -7.90 -16.33
C TYR A 277 -6.03 -8.57 -16.05
N LEU A 278 -5.33 -8.04 -15.05
CA LEU A 278 -4.10 -8.57 -14.48
C LEU A 278 -4.34 -9.06 -13.06
N ARG A 279 -3.76 -10.20 -12.69
CA ARG A 279 -3.63 -10.66 -11.30
C ARG A 279 -2.15 -10.76 -10.94
N GLN A 280 -1.79 -10.16 -9.80
CA GLN A 280 -0.44 -10.15 -9.26
C GLN A 280 -0.43 -10.81 -7.89
N GLY A 281 0.32 -11.90 -7.74
CA GLY A 281 0.63 -12.51 -6.45
C GLY A 281 1.70 -11.69 -5.74
N ARG A 282 1.56 -11.50 -4.42
CA ARG A 282 2.46 -10.71 -3.59
C ARG A 282 3.08 -11.57 -2.50
N ARG A 283 4.33 -11.27 -2.15
CA ARG A 283 5.03 -11.87 -1.02
C ARG A 283 5.19 -10.84 0.09
N ASN A 284 4.77 -11.19 1.30
CA ASN A 284 4.97 -10.33 2.45
C ASN A 284 6.45 -10.28 2.84
N LEU A 285 6.96 -9.08 3.02
CA LEU A 285 8.28 -8.79 3.58
C LEU A 285 8.07 -8.20 4.99
N ASP A 286 7.59 -9.04 5.90
CA ASP A 286 7.26 -8.67 7.27
C ASP A 286 7.98 -9.56 8.28
N GLY A 287 7.99 -9.15 9.54
CA GLY A 287 8.70 -9.87 10.58
C GLY A 287 8.21 -11.30 10.78
N ILE A 288 6.93 -11.63 10.51
CA ILE A 288 6.43 -13.01 10.60
C ILE A 288 7.10 -13.87 9.53
N ARG A 289 7.18 -13.35 8.30
CA ARG A 289 7.84 -14.05 7.20
C ARG A 289 9.35 -14.21 7.44
N PHE A 290 9.99 -13.18 8.01
CA PHE A 290 11.41 -13.29 8.40
C PHE A 290 11.59 -14.39 9.41
N TRP A 291 10.76 -14.44 10.44
CA TRP A 291 10.81 -15.50 11.45
C TRP A 291 10.64 -16.91 10.86
N TYR A 292 9.66 -17.11 9.97
CA TYR A 292 9.44 -18.40 9.33
C TYR A 292 10.63 -18.82 8.45
N ASN A 293 11.27 -17.88 7.76
CA ASN A 293 12.47 -18.18 6.97
C ASN A 293 13.70 -18.45 7.88
N LEU A 294 13.86 -17.71 8.97
CA LEU A 294 14.94 -17.94 9.95
C LEU A 294 14.84 -19.29 10.65
N THR A 295 13.63 -19.72 10.97
CA THR A 295 13.36 -20.99 11.67
C THR A 295 13.21 -22.19 10.73
N GLY A 296 13.34 -21.99 9.42
CA GLY A 296 13.24 -23.05 8.41
C GLY A 296 11.82 -23.54 8.14
N GLN A 297 10.79 -22.83 8.65
CA GLN A 297 9.39 -23.15 8.37
C GLN A 297 9.00 -22.78 6.94
N GLN A 298 9.67 -21.79 6.36
CA GLN A 298 9.54 -21.36 4.97
C GLN A 298 10.92 -21.03 4.40
N ASN A 299 11.03 -21.04 3.06
CA ASN A 299 12.21 -20.60 2.32
C ASN A 299 11.74 -19.93 1.02
N ASN A 300 11.07 -18.79 1.14
CA ASN A 300 10.46 -18.09 0.02
C ASN A 300 10.91 -16.62 -0.11
N LEU A 301 12.04 -16.27 0.53
CA LEU A 301 12.64 -14.93 0.46
C LEU A 301 14.10 -14.96 0.01
N SER A 302 14.73 -16.14 -0.08
CA SER A 302 16.17 -16.30 -0.34
C SER A 302 16.61 -15.82 -1.75
N ASP A 303 15.70 -15.72 -2.69
CA ASP A 303 15.94 -15.12 -4.00
C ASP A 303 16.07 -13.60 -3.93
N LEU A 304 15.38 -12.94 -2.98
CA LEU A 304 15.38 -11.50 -2.78
C LEU A 304 16.55 -11.04 -1.91
N PHE A 305 16.75 -11.68 -0.77
CA PHE A 305 17.81 -11.35 0.22
C PHE A 305 18.09 -12.51 1.17
N ASP A 306 19.18 -12.42 1.93
CA ASP A 306 19.43 -13.31 3.06
C ASP A 306 18.73 -12.74 4.31
N VAL A 307 17.75 -13.48 4.83
CA VAL A 307 16.96 -13.03 5.98
C VAL A 307 17.84 -12.87 7.24
N LYS A 308 18.92 -13.63 7.38
CA LYS A 308 19.84 -13.52 8.54
C LYS A 308 20.60 -12.19 8.54
N GLU A 309 20.92 -11.65 7.36
CA GLU A 309 21.66 -10.40 7.22
C GLU A 309 20.77 -9.17 7.41
N VAL A 310 19.48 -9.28 7.06
CA VAL A 310 18.55 -8.15 7.12
C VAL A 310 17.79 -8.06 8.44
N TYR A 311 17.58 -9.19 9.13
CA TYR A 311 16.76 -9.26 10.34
C TYR A 311 17.29 -8.37 11.46
N ASP A 312 16.40 -7.58 12.05
CA ASP A 312 16.72 -6.71 13.18
C ASP A 312 16.58 -7.48 14.50
N THR A 313 17.71 -7.87 15.10
CA THR A 313 17.76 -8.63 16.36
C THR A 313 17.26 -7.83 17.56
N ARG A 314 16.99 -6.53 17.43
CA ARG A 314 16.38 -5.70 18.48
C ARG A 314 14.86 -5.90 18.57
N ARG A 315 14.28 -6.60 17.60
CA ARG A 315 12.85 -6.95 17.62
C ARG A 315 12.51 -7.78 18.85
N PRO A 316 11.30 -7.62 19.42
CA PRO A 316 10.77 -8.58 20.39
C PRO A 316 10.71 -10.00 19.80
N ASP A 317 10.98 -11.01 20.63
CA ASP A 317 10.86 -12.40 20.19
C ASP A 317 9.41 -12.74 19.82
N TYR A 318 9.22 -13.39 18.67
CA TYR A 318 7.89 -13.82 18.18
C TYR A 318 7.18 -14.82 19.07
N THR A 319 7.91 -15.55 19.89
CA THR A 319 7.33 -16.46 20.88
C THR A 319 6.48 -15.74 21.94
N ALA A 320 6.59 -14.41 22.03
CA ALA A 320 5.81 -13.58 22.94
C ALA A 320 4.42 -13.16 22.41
N PHE A 321 4.10 -13.46 21.14
CA PHE A 321 2.79 -13.14 20.57
C PHE A 321 1.88 -14.36 20.60
N PRO A 322 0.63 -14.22 21.13
CA PRO A 322 -0.32 -15.33 21.22
C PRO A 322 -0.86 -15.76 19.85
#